data_f700481cc49adba03d85582ff1d5ff86
#
_entry.id   f700481cc49adba03d85582ff1d5ff86
#
_cell.length_a   1.000
_cell.length_b   1.000
_cell.length_c   1.000
_cell.angle_alpha   90.00
_cell.angle_beta   90.00
_cell.angle_gamma   90.00
#
_symmetry.space_group_name_H-M   'P 1'
#
loop_
_entity.id
_entity.type
_entity.pdbx_description
1 polymer ?
#
loop_
_entity_poly.entity_id
_entity_poly.type
_entity_poly.pdbx_seq_one_letter_code
_entity_poly.pdbx_strand_id
1 'polypeptide(L)'
;MAAMAIISSCSTDTSLSDNDKKSIINEVKQTLHKFNDDMEKNGLMAEFNYFDSSADFFWVPPGYASMLSYDSVRTILTRNAPRIEKVDNRFDSLHIVPLAHNLASYTARIHSMSKDTSGQEYSFVLLETGVMVKRSQGWRMLNGHTTVLR
;
A
#
# COMPACT_ATOMS: atom_id res chain seq x y z
N MET A 1 -14.55 -8.79 -58.82
CA MET A 1 -13.38 -8.19 -58.12
C MET A 1 -13.70 -8.15 -56.64
N ALA A 2 -13.07 -8.98 -55.84
CA ALA A 2 -13.27 -9.03 -54.40
C ALA A 2 -12.16 -8.18 -53.77
N ALA A 3 -12.56 -7.13 -53.05
CA ALA A 3 -11.63 -6.29 -52.28
C ALA A 3 -11.31 -6.97 -50.96
N MET A 4 -10.05 -7.35 -50.78
CA MET A 4 -9.54 -7.95 -49.56
C MET A 4 -9.17 -6.81 -48.58
N ALA A 5 -9.97 -6.59 -47.53
CA ALA A 5 -9.65 -5.64 -46.49
C ALA A 5 -8.57 -6.23 -45.57
N ILE A 6 -7.37 -5.65 -45.58
CA ILE A 6 -6.31 -5.97 -44.62
C ILE A 6 -6.61 -5.25 -43.34
N ILE A 7 -7.06 -5.98 -42.33
CA ILE A 7 -7.18 -5.46 -40.96
C ILE A 7 -5.77 -5.48 -40.36
N SER A 8 -5.11 -4.31 -40.33
CA SER A 8 -3.86 -4.12 -39.60
C SER A 8 -4.17 -4.09 -38.11
N SER A 9 -3.95 -5.20 -37.42
CA SER A 9 -4.01 -5.26 -35.96
C SER A 9 -2.80 -4.51 -35.41
N CYS A 10 -3.01 -3.26 -34.99
CA CYS A 10 -2.02 -2.51 -34.21
C CYS A 10 -2.05 -3.07 -32.79
N SER A 11 -1.21 -4.04 -32.47
CA SER A 11 -0.90 -4.39 -31.09
C SER A 11 -0.07 -3.25 -30.51
N THR A 12 -0.71 -2.37 -29.75
CA THR A 12 0.03 -1.45 -28.88
C THR A 12 0.74 -2.29 -27.84
N ASP A 13 2.06 -2.40 -27.98
CA ASP A 13 2.92 -3.00 -26.96
C ASP A 13 2.78 -2.14 -25.68
N THR A 14 2.01 -2.64 -24.70
CA THR A 14 1.78 -1.97 -23.41
C THR A 14 2.89 -2.27 -22.42
N SER A 15 4.03 -2.79 -22.87
CA SER A 15 5.17 -3.07 -22.01
C SER A 15 5.75 -1.76 -21.43
N LEU A 16 6.01 -1.79 -20.13
CA LEU A 16 6.67 -0.68 -19.43
C LEU A 16 8.12 -0.57 -19.89
N SER A 17 8.55 0.62 -20.33
CA SER A 17 9.96 0.90 -20.54
C SER A 17 10.76 0.84 -19.23
N ASP A 18 12.07 0.68 -19.31
CA ASP A 18 12.92 0.69 -18.11
C ASP A 18 12.88 2.04 -17.37
N ASN A 19 12.67 3.13 -18.09
CA ASN A 19 12.49 4.44 -17.49
C ASN A 19 11.15 4.55 -16.75
N ASP A 20 10.06 4.02 -17.31
CA ASP A 20 8.77 3.96 -16.65
C ASP A 20 8.86 3.13 -15.36
N LYS A 21 9.49 1.95 -15.43
CA LYS A 21 9.68 1.09 -14.25
C LYS A 21 10.44 1.82 -13.14
N LYS A 22 11.55 2.50 -13.47
CA LYS A 22 12.32 3.28 -12.49
C LYS A 22 11.50 4.41 -11.88
N SER A 23 10.72 5.14 -12.68
CA SER A 23 9.85 6.21 -12.21
C SER A 23 8.79 5.67 -11.25
N ILE A 24 8.10 4.60 -11.62
CA ILE A 24 7.06 3.96 -10.80
C ILE A 24 7.65 3.48 -9.46
N ILE A 25 8.80 2.79 -9.48
CA ILE A 25 9.47 2.33 -8.26
C ILE A 25 9.77 3.51 -7.34
N ASN A 26 10.31 4.60 -7.86
CA ASN A 26 10.63 5.77 -7.05
C ASN A 26 9.38 6.44 -6.46
N GLU A 27 8.34 6.62 -7.26
CA GLU A 27 7.09 7.24 -6.81
C GLU A 27 6.40 6.42 -5.72
N VAL A 28 6.30 5.09 -5.92
CA VAL A 28 5.71 4.17 -4.93
C VAL A 28 6.54 4.14 -3.66
N LYS A 29 7.88 4.05 -3.79
CA LYS A 29 8.79 4.09 -2.64
C LYS A 29 8.60 5.37 -1.82
N GLN A 30 8.57 6.53 -2.46
CA GLN A 30 8.35 7.81 -1.79
C GLN A 30 6.98 7.85 -1.09
N THR A 31 5.93 7.32 -1.73
CA THR A 31 4.60 7.26 -1.13
C THR A 31 4.58 6.40 0.12
N LEU A 32 5.21 5.21 0.09
CA LEU A 32 5.26 4.30 1.23
C LEU A 32 6.10 4.86 2.40
N HIS A 33 7.22 5.55 2.11
CA HIS A 33 7.95 6.26 3.16
C HIS A 33 7.13 7.39 3.78
N LYS A 34 6.49 8.21 2.94
CA LYS A 34 5.62 9.29 3.41
C LYS A 34 4.44 8.78 4.23
N PHE A 35 3.89 7.63 3.89
CA PHE A 35 2.85 6.95 4.66
C PHE A 35 3.33 6.67 6.11
N ASN A 36 4.51 6.08 6.27
CA ASN A 36 5.09 5.83 7.60
C ASN A 36 5.39 7.12 8.36
N ASP A 37 5.98 8.13 7.69
CA ASP A 37 6.28 9.44 8.28
C ASP A 37 5.01 10.15 8.76
N ASP A 38 3.92 10.07 7.98
CA ASP A 38 2.65 10.70 8.33
C ASP A 38 1.99 9.98 9.52
N MET A 39 2.09 8.65 9.61
CA MET A 39 1.62 7.92 10.79
C MET A 39 2.40 8.29 12.05
N GLU A 40 3.72 8.40 11.97
CA GLU A 40 4.55 8.81 13.11
C GLU A 40 4.17 10.22 13.60
N LYS A 41 3.88 11.15 12.69
CA LYS A 41 3.59 12.55 13.00
C LYS A 41 2.15 12.80 13.41
N ASN A 42 1.21 12.14 12.73
CA ASN A 42 -0.21 12.46 12.79
C ASN A 42 -1.07 11.30 13.35
N GLY A 43 -0.43 10.19 13.74
CA GLY A 43 -1.09 9.02 14.31
C GLY A 43 -1.75 8.11 13.28
N LEU A 44 -2.33 7.00 13.76
CA LEU A 44 -2.86 5.93 12.92
C LEU A 44 -3.88 6.38 11.88
N MET A 45 -4.70 7.40 12.18
CA MET A 45 -5.72 7.86 11.24
C MET A 45 -5.14 8.48 9.97
N ALA A 46 -3.84 8.83 9.95
CA ALA A 46 -3.16 9.31 8.75
C ALA A 46 -3.07 8.26 7.64
N GLU A 47 -3.22 6.96 7.96
CA GLU A 47 -3.27 5.85 6.97
C GLU A 47 -4.31 6.09 5.88
N PHE A 48 -5.46 6.71 6.21
CA PHE A 48 -6.53 6.96 5.25
C PHE A 48 -6.18 7.93 4.13
N ASN A 49 -5.11 8.69 4.27
CA ASN A 49 -4.57 9.52 3.19
C ASN A 49 -3.88 8.68 2.11
N TYR A 50 -3.61 7.39 2.39
CA TYR A 50 -2.85 6.49 1.51
C TYR A 50 -3.64 5.27 1.07
N PHE A 51 -4.78 4.99 1.67
CA PHE A 51 -5.68 3.92 1.25
C PHE A 51 -6.54 4.36 0.08
N ASP A 52 -6.79 3.44 -0.85
CA ASP A 52 -7.77 3.63 -1.91
C ASP A 52 -9.18 3.44 -1.34
N SER A 53 -10.04 4.44 -1.48
CA SER A 53 -11.41 4.39 -0.96
C SER A 53 -12.41 3.70 -1.89
N SER A 54 -11.96 3.03 -2.95
CA SER A 54 -12.83 2.29 -3.87
C SER A 54 -13.41 1.02 -3.23
N ALA A 55 -14.44 0.47 -3.85
CA ALA A 55 -15.03 -0.82 -3.44
C ALA A 55 -14.06 -2.02 -3.60
N ASP A 56 -13.00 -1.84 -4.39
CA ASP A 56 -11.97 -2.87 -4.62
C ASP A 56 -10.91 -2.91 -3.52
N PHE A 57 -10.92 -1.94 -2.58
CA PHE A 57 -10.00 -1.93 -1.46
C PHE A 57 -10.27 -3.08 -0.50
N PHE A 58 -9.19 -3.75 -0.08
CA PHE A 58 -9.22 -4.62 1.08
C PHE A 58 -7.86 -4.67 1.79
N TRP A 59 -7.89 -4.94 3.08
CA TRP A 59 -6.70 -5.20 3.87
C TRP A 59 -6.91 -6.39 4.79
N VAL A 60 -5.86 -7.19 5.00
CA VAL A 60 -5.80 -8.26 6.00
C VAL A 60 -4.75 -7.86 7.03
N PRO A 61 -5.13 -7.18 8.11
CA PRO A 61 -4.19 -6.78 9.15
C PRO A 61 -3.74 -7.96 10.01
N PRO A 62 -2.65 -7.83 10.79
CA PRO A 62 -2.19 -8.86 11.69
C PRO A 62 -3.29 -9.32 12.65
N GLY A 63 -3.43 -10.65 12.81
CA GLY A 63 -4.42 -11.25 13.71
C GLY A 63 -5.83 -11.39 13.14
N TYR A 64 -6.08 -10.96 11.91
CA TYR A 64 -7.35 -11.17 11.21
C TYR A 64 -7.26 -12.35 10.25
N ALA A 65 -8.32 -13.16 10.24
CA ALA A 65 -8.42 -14.35 9.36
C ALA A 65 -9.08 -14.06 8.00
N SER A 66 -9.56 -12.82 7.79
CA SER A 66 -10.28 -12.42 6.57
C SER A 66 -9.96 -10.98 6.19
N MET A 67 -10.23 -10.67 4.93
CA MET A 67 -10.10 -9.31 4.41
C MET A 67 -11.13 -8.37 5.05
N LEU A 68 -10.71 -7.12 5.26
CA LEU A 68 -11.54 -6.03 5.72
C LEU A 68 -11.70 -5.00 4.61
N SER A 69 -12.93 -4.51 4.41
CA SER A 69 -13.21 -3.39 3.52
C SER A 69 -12.68 -2.06 4.08
N TYR A 70 -12.60 -1.03 3.24
CA TYR A 70 -12.23 0.32 3.65
C TYR A 70 -13.01 0.82 4.87
N ASP A 71 -14.34 0.66 4.88
CA ASP A 71 -15.20 1.10 5.97
C ASP A 71 -14.97 0.28 7.26
N SER A 72 -14.71 -1.03 7.11
CA SER A 72 -14.39 -1.91 8.24
C SER A 72 -13.07 -1.51 8.90
N VAL A 73 -12.03 -1.26 8.09
CA VAL A 73 -10.73 -0.76 8.57
C VAL A 73 -10.91 0.59 9.27
N ARG A 74 -11.66 1.51 8.66
CA ARG A 74 -11.94 2.83 9.23
C ARG A 74 -12.62 2.73 10.58
N THR A 75 -13.62 1.88 10.71
CA THR A 75 -14.34 1.67 11.98
C THR A 75 -13.39 1.15 13.06
N ILE A 76 -12.53 0.17 12.74
CA ILE A 76 -11.58 -0.43 13.69
C ILE A 76 -10.52 0.59 14.11
N LEU A 77 -9.93 1.31 13.15
CA LEU A 77 -8.88 2.29 13.45
C LEU A 77 -9.43 3.48 14.23
N THR A 78 -10.61 4.00 13.89
CA THR A 78 -11.26 5.08 14.66
C THR A 78 -11.45 4.70 16.12
N ARG A 79 -11.78 3.42 16.39
CA ARG A 79 -11.94 2.92 17.76
C ARG A 79 -10.61 2.74 18.49
N ASN A 80 -9.56 2.32 17.77
CA ASN A 80 -8.28 1.94 18.37
C ASN A 80 -7.28 3.10 18.43
N ALA A 81 -7.30 4.02 17.47
CA ALA A 81 -6.36 5.13 17.38
C ALA A 81 -6.23 5.97 18.67
N PRO A 82 -7.31 6.26 19.42
CA PRO A 82 -7.19 7.02 20.68
C PRO A 82 -6.39 6.31 21.78
N ARG A 83 -6.10 5.01 21.60
CA ARG A 83 -5.31 4.22 22.58
C ARG A 83 -3.83 4.16 22.23
N ILE A 84 -3.45 4.64 21.06
CA ILE A 84 -2.08 4.61 20.56
C ILE A 84 -1.52 6.02 20.61
N GLU A 85 -0.49 6.22 21.44
CA GLU A 85 0.20 7.50 21.58
C GLU A 85 1.19 7.73 20.42
N LYS A 86 1.91 6.68 20.02
CA LYS A 86 2.94 6.75 18.98
C LYS A 86 3.00 5.46 18.16
N VAL A 87 3.27 5.63 16.85
CA VAL A 87 3.66 4.55 15.93
C VAL A 87 4.89 4.99 15.16
N ASP A 88 5.89 4.11 15.04
CA ASP A 88 7.10 4.33 14.25
C ASP A 88 7.36 3.06 13.44
N ASN A 89 7.17 3.14 12.14
CA ASN A 89 7.39 2.04 11.19
C ASN A 89 8.59 2.34 10.30
N ARG A 90 9.54 1.41 10.24
CA ARG A 90 10.75 1.52 9.41
C ARG A 90 10.90 0.31 8.52
N PHE A 91 11.18 0.55 7.25
CA PHE A 91 11.49 -0.54 6.31
C PHE A 91 12.90 -1.09 6.56
N ASP A 92 12.99 -2.38 6.92
CA ASP A 92 14.23 -3.14 6.85
C ASP A 92 14.55 -3.50 5.40
N SER A 93 13.50 -3.84 4.62
CA SER A 93 13.58 -4.05 3.19
C SER A 93 12.27 -3.66 2.52
N LEU A 94 12.37 -3.20 1.27
CA LEU A 94 11.23 -2.84 0.43
C LEU A 94 11.54 -3.21 -1.00
N HIS A 95 10.74 -4.11 -1.57
CA HIS A 95 10.81 -4.52 -2.96
C HIS A 95 9.53 -4.13 -3.68
N ILE A 96 9.66 -3.44 -4.84
CA ILE A 96 8.54 -2.90 -5.61
C ILE A 96 8.65 -3.44 -7.03
N VAL A 97 7.55 -3.95 -7.56
CA VAL A 97 7.45 -4.46 -8.93
C VAL A 97 6.36 -3.69 -9.67
N PRO A 98 6.72 -2.84 -10.64
CA PRO A 98 5.76 -2.21 -11.53
C PRO A 98 5.02 -3.25 -12.37
N LEU A 99 3.69 -3.21 -12.38
CA LEU A 99 2.83 -4.12 -13.13
C LEU A 99 2.21 -3.42 -14.35
N ALA A 100 1.90 -2.12 -14.21
CA ALA A 100 1.40 -1.24 -15.26
C ALA A 100 1.77 0.21 -14.91
N HIS A 101 1.51 1.18 -15.80
CA HIS A 101 1.77 2.61 -15.55
C HIS A 101 1.06 3.15 -14.28
N ASN A 102 -0.03 2.51 -13.88
CA ASN A 102 -0.84 2.89 -12.74
C ASN A 102 -0.98 1.79 -11.68
N LEU A 103 -0.19 0.73 -11.76
CA LEU A 103 -0.30 -0.42 -10.85
C LEU A 103 1.10 -0.94 -10.50
N ALA A 104 1.33 -1.20 -9.22
CA ALA A 104 2.55 -1.82 -8.73
C ALA A 104 2.25 -2.74 -7.55
N SER A 105 2.98 -3.84 -7.42
CA SER A 105 2.99 -4.63 -6.19
C SER A 105 4.22 -4.30 -5.37
N TYR A 106 4.15 -4.54 -4.06
CA TYR A 106 5.30 -4.43 -3.17
C TYR A 106 5.31 -5.53 -2.12
N THR A 107 6.50 -5.78 -1.60
CA THR A 107 6.74 -6.60 -0.41
C THR A 107 7.72 -5.85 0.48
N ALA A 108 7.42 -5.78 1.76
CA ALA A 108 8.22 -5.07 2.74
C ALA A 108 8.40 -5.88 4.03
N ARG A 109 9.60 -5.83 4.58
CA ARG A 109 9.87 -6.18 5.96
C ARG A 109 9.94 -4.88 6.75
N ILE A 110 9.15 -4.78 7.82
CA ILE A 110 8.94 -3.56 8.58
C ILE A 110 9.27 -3.83 10.03
N HIS A 111 10.13 -3.01 10.62
CA HIS A 111 10.27 -2.90 12.07
C HIS A 111 9.23 -1.89 12.55
N SER A 112 8.26 -2.35 13.31
CA SER A 112 7.16 -1.54 13.84
C SER A 112 7.33 -1.38 15.35
N MET A 113 7.38 -0.15 15.81
CA MET A 113 7.34 0.21 17.21
C MET A 113 6.09 1.02 17.50
N SER A 114 5.41 0.72 18.60
CA SER A 114 4.27 1.51 19.04
C SER A 114 4.28 1.68 20.56
N LYS A 115 3.66 2.77 21.00
CA LYS A 115 3.45 3.07 22.41
C LYS A 115 1.99 3.39 22.62
N ASP A 116 1.36 2.77 23.59
CA ASP A 116 -0.01 3.07 23.95
C ASP A 116 -0.10 4.21 24.98
N THR A 117 -1.33 4.70 25.21
CA THR A 117 -1.59 5.80 26.17
C THR A 117 -1.35 5.43 27.64
N SER A 118 -1.12 4.13 27.95
CA SER A 118 -0.68 3.70 29.29
C SER A 118 0.84 3.75 29.45
N GLY A 119 1.57 4.05 28.38
CA GLY A 119 3.03 4.06 28.32
C GLY A 119 3.66 2.71 27.97
N GLN A 120 2.86 1.68 27.70
CA GLN A 120 3.35 0.36 27.30
C GLN A 120 3.89 0.42 25.86
N GLU A 121 5.11 -0.07 25.68
CA GLU A 121 5.78 -0.13 24.38
C GLU A 121 5.68 -1.55 23.78
N TYR A 122 5.51 -1.59 22.48
CA TYR A 122 5.43 -2.81 21.68
C TYR A 122 6.41 -2.71 20.50
N SER A 123 7.05 -3.82 20.17
CA SER A 123 7.95 -3.92 19.01
C SER A 123 7.66 -5.21 18.27
N PHE A 124 7.46 -5.08 16.95
CA PHE A 124 7.17 -6.21 16.07
C PHE A 124 8.00 -6.12 14.80
N VAL A 125 8.30 -7.27 14.23
CA VAL A 125 8.74 -7.36 12.84
C VAL A 125 7.56 -7.85 12.01
N LEU A 126 7.19 -7.07 11.02
CA LEU A 126 6.07 -7.34 10.13
C LEU A 126 6.58 -7.72 8.75
N LEU A 127 5.88 -8.63 8.10
CA LEU A 127 5.97 -8.85 6.66
C LEU A 127 4.66 -8.35 6.03
N GLU A 128 4.80 -7.44 5.09
CA GLU A 128 3.66 -6.86 4.38
C GLU A 128 3.81 -7.04 2.88
N THR A 129 2.72 -7.42 2.22
CA THR A 129 2.60 -7.44 0.77
C THR A 129 1.38 -6.64 0.37
N GLY A 130 1.44 -5.95 -0.74
CA GLY A 130 0.29 -5.18 -1.19
C GLY A 130 0.39 -4.76 -2.65
N VAL A 131 -0.69 -4.14 -3.10
CA VAL A 131 -0.81 -3.54 -4.43
C VAL A 131 -1.11 -2.05 -4.26
N MET A 132 -0.33 -1.24 -4.96
CA MET A 132 -0.53 0.20 -5.09
C MET A 132 -1.17 0.52 -6.43
N VAL A 133 -2.14 1.40 -6.41
CA VAL A 133 -2.82 1.93 -7.60
C VAL A 133 -2.61 3.44 -7.68
N LYS A 134 -2.32 3.96 -8.87
CA LYS A 134 -2.17 5.40 -9.10
C LYS A 134 -3.54 6.00 -9.44
N ARG A 135 -3.98 6.94 -8.63
CA ARG A 135 -5.20 7.73 -8.82
C ARG A 135 -4.84 9.19 -9.16
N SER A 136 -5.83 10.04 -9.39
CA SER A 136 -5.61 11.48 -9.64
C SER A 136 -4.86 12.18 -8.50
N GLN A 137 -4.99 11.68 -7.28
CA GLN A 137 -4.33 12.21 -6.06
C GLN A 137 -3.00 11.51 -5.72
N GLY A 138 -2.43 10.71 -6.65
CA GLY A 138 -1.20 9.95 -6.45
C GLY A 138 -1.42 8.46 -6.14
N TRP A 139 -0.36 7.80 -5.71
CA TRP A 139 -0.40 6.38 -5.39
C TRP A 139 -1.18 6.12 -4.10
N ARG A 140 -1.99 5.05 -4.13
CA ARG A 140 -2.81 4.58 -3.00
C ARG A 140 -2.66 3.07 -2.83
N MET A 141 -2.69 2.58 -1.60
CA MET A 141 -2.79 1.15 -1.32
C MET A 141 -4.19 0.67 -1.72
N LEU A 142 -4.26 -0.22 -2.70
CA LEU A 142 -5.49 -0.86 -3.15
C LEU A 142 -5.82 -2.08 -2.29
N ASN A 143 -4.80 -2.87 -1.99
CA ASN A 143 -4.94 -3.98 -1.06
C ASN A 143 -3.61 -4.27 -0.36
N GLY A 144 -3.69 -4.98 0.77
CA GLY A 144 -2.54 -5.39 1.52
C GLY A 144 -2.83 -6.56 2.46
N HIS A 145 -1.77 -7.26 2.79
CA HIS A 145 -1.75 -8.30 3.81
C HIS A 145 -0.52 -8.09 4.67
N THR A 146 -0.73 -8.00 5.97
CA THR A 146 0.34 -7.81 6.95
C THR A 146 0.31 -8.95 7.96
N THR A 147 1.47 -9.54 8.26
CA THR A 147 1.62 -10.56 9.28
C THR A 147 2.78 -10.24 10.20
N VAL A 148 2.68 -10.68 11.47
CA VAL A 148 3.79 -10.59 12.43
C VAL A 148 4.72 -11.77 12.20
N LEU A 149 6.00 -11.50 12.02
CA LEU A 149 7.05 -12.53 12.01
C LEU A 149 7.40 -12.92 13.45
N ARG A 150 7.45 -14.22 13.69
CA ARG A 150 7.82 -14.80 14.99
C ARG A 150 9.31 -15.04 15.07
#